data_9a052d344411bbc99959cb33c839400d
#
_entry.id   9a052d344411bbc99959cb33c839400d
#
_cell.length_a   1.000
_cell.length_b   1.000
_cell.length_c   1.000
_cell.angle_alpha   90.00
_cell.angle_beta   90.00
_cell.angle_gamma   90.00
#
_symmetry.space_group_name_H-M   'P 1'
#
loop_
_entity.id
_entity.type
_entity.pdbx_description
1 polymer ?
#
loop_
_entity_poly.entity_id
_entity_poly.type
_entity_poly.pdbx_seq_one_letter_code
_entity_poly.pdbx_strand_id
1 'polypeptide(L)'
;MSGLPLISRRRLLTAMALSPLLWQMNTAHAAAIDPNRIVALEWLPVELLLALGIVPYGVADTINYRLWVSEPPLPDSVIDVGLRTEPNLELLTEMKPSFMVWSAGYGPSPEMLARIAPGRGFNFSDGKQPLAMARKSLTKWQIYLTCKAQRKRI
;
A
#
# COMPACT_ATOMS: atom_id res chain seq x y z
N MET A 1 50.24 -28.53 11.30
CA MET A 1 49.69 -28.74 9.94
C MET A 1 48.27 -29.27 10.10
N SER A 2 47.27 -28.40 10.04
CA SER A 2 45.85 -28.73 10.26
C SER A 2 45.21 -29.06 8.93
N GLY A 3 44.88 -30.35 8.72
CA GLY A 3 44.21 -30.84 7.55
C GLY A 3 42.76 -30.34 7.50
N LEU A 4 42.37 -29.70 6.38
CA LEU A 4 41.01 -29.37 6.07
C LEU A 4 40.15 -30.63 5.90
N PRO A 5 38.94 -30.71 6.45
CA PRO A 5 38.06 -31.88 6.27
C PRO A 5 37.65 -32.02 4.79
N LEU A 6 37.99 -33.16 4.19
CA LEU A 6 37.57 -33.51 2.84
C LEU A 6 36.05 -33.71 2.81
N ILE A 7 35.34 -32.75 2.23
CA ILE A 7 33.90 -32.87 1.99
C ILE A 7 33.67 -33.97 0.94
N SER A 8 33.02 -35.06 1.35
CA SER A 8 32.76 -36.17 0.45
C SER A 8 31.84 -35.73 -0.71
N ARG A 9 32.15 -36.23 -1.95
CA ARG A 9 31.37 -35.91 -3.15
C ARG A 9 29.86 -36.18 -3.00
N ARG A 10 29.49 -37.18 -2.19
CA ARG A 10 28.09 -37.49 -1.88
C ARG A 10 27.38 -36.39 -1.08
N ARG A 11 28.07 -35.74 -0.12
CA ARG A 11 27.51 -34.60 0.65
C ARG A 11 27.38 -33.35 -0.17
N LEU A 12 28.25 -33.13 -1.16
CA LEU A 12 28.15 -32.00 -2.10
C LEU A 12 26.95 -32.17 -3.02
N LEU A 13 26.69 -33.40 -3.52
CA LEU A 13 25.55 -33.65 -4.39
C LEU A 13 24.20 -33.55 -3.66
N THR A 14 24.10 -33.95 -2.40
CA THR A 14 22.89 -33.75 -1.58
C THR A 14 22.64 -32.28 -1.27
N ALA A 15 23.68 -31.47 -1.06
CA ALA A 15 23.54 -30.02 -0.87
C ALA A 15 23.06 -29.30 -2.14
N MET A 16 23.50 -29.76 -3.33
CA MET A 16 23.04 -29.23 -4.62
C MET A 16 21.59 -29.61 -4.96
N ALA A 17 21.10 -30.76 -4.51
CA ALA A 17 19.74 -31.23 -4.76
C ALA A 17 18.69 -30.47 -3.96
N LEU A 18 19.07 -29.88 -2.82
CA LEU A 18 18.19 -29.07 -1.97
C LEU A 18 18.18 -27.56 -2.35
N SER A 19 19.11 -27.11 -3.18
CA SER A 19 19.23 -25.70 -3.60
C SER A 19 17.98 -25.15 -4.31
N PRO A 20 17.31 -25.86 -5.22
CA PRO A 20 16.12 -25.34 -5.89
C PRO A 20 14.91 -25.19 -4.94
N LEU A 21 14.80 -26.01 -3.90
CA LEU A 21 13.73 -25.90 -2.90
C LEU A 21 13.89 -24.65 -2.01
N LEU A 22 15.13 -24.27 -1.68
CA LEU A 22 15.40 -23.06 -0.91
C LEU A 22 15.21 -21.78 -1.75
N TRP A 23 15.38 -21.85 -3.06
CA TRP A 23 15.14 -20.71 -3.95
C TRP A 23 13.65 -20.47 -4.19
N GLN A 24 12.80 -21.49 -4.09
CA GLN A 24 11.34 -21.33 -4.20
C GLN A 24 10.69 -20.73 -2.94
N MET A 25 11.35 -20.76 -1.78
CA MET A 25 10.78 -20.23 -0.54
C MET A 25 10.91 -18.71 -0.37
N ASN A 26 11.59 -18.00 -1.27
CA ASN A 26 11.88 -16.58 -1.10
C ASN A 26 11.17 -15.65 -2.09
N THR A 27 10.19 -16.13 -2.83
CA THR A 27 9.24 -15.26 -3.50
C THR A 27 8.06 -15.00 -2.57
N ALA A 28 8.27 -14.17 -1.55
CA ALA A 28 7.17 -13.43 -0.97
C ALA A 28 6.58 -12.59 -2.11
N HIS A 29 5.60 -13.13 -2.80
CA HIS A 29 4.80 -12.38 -3.77
C HIS A 29 4.16 -11.25 -2.97
N ALA A 30 4.72 -10.05 -3.08
CA ALA A 30 4.00 -8.89 -2.65
C ALA A 30 2.65 -8.94 -3.39
N ALA A 31 1.58 -9.21 -2.65
CA ALA A 31 0.25 -9.35 -3.23
C ALA A 31 -0.01 -8.14 -4.13
N ALA A 32 -0.46 -8.40 -5.36
CA ALA A 32 -0.77 -7.32 -6.29
C ALA A 32 -1.84 -6.44 -5.68
N ILE A 33 -1.66 -5.11 -5.75
CA ILE A 33 -2.67 -4.16 -5.28
C ILE A 33 -3.88 -4.31 -6.20
N ASP A 34 -5.05 -4.55 -5.59
CA ASP A 34 -6.33 -4.49 -6.27
C ASP A 34 -6.85 -3.03 -6.19
N PRO A 35 -6.94 -2.32 -7.32
CA PRO A 35 -7.39 -0.93 -7.33
C PRO A 35 -8.82 -0.75 -6.82
N ASN A 36 -9.65 -1.81 -6.86
CA ASN A 36 -11.02 -1.77 -6.35
C ASN A 36 -11.10 -1.93 -4.82
N ARG A 37 -10.00 -2.16 -4.15
CA ARG A 37 -9.92 -2.40 -2.72
C ARG A 37 -8.91 -1.50 -2.02
N ILE A 38 -8.74 -0.29 -2.53
CA ILE A 38 -7.88 0.74 -1.91
C ILE A 38 -8.70 1.55 -0.92
N VAL A 39 -8.17 1.75 0.28
CA VAL A 39 -8.76 2.63 1.30
C VAL A 39 -7.90 3.87 1.47
N ALA A 40 -8.54 5.03 1.52
CA ALA A 40 -7.90 6.32 1.76
C ALA A 40 -8.32 6.88 3.13
N LEU A 41 -7.33 7.15 3.97
CA LEU A 41 -7.55 7.65 5.34
C LEU A 41 -7.40 9.17 5.45
N GLU A 42 -7.28 9.86 4.31
CA GLU A 42 -7.19 11.31 4.25
C GLU A 42 -7.68 11.80 2.88
N TRP A 43 -8.15 13.04 2.78
CA TRP A 43 -8.90 13.55 1.62
C TRP A 43 -8.05 13.82 0.38
N LEU A 44 -6.84 14.36 0.53
CA LEU A 44 -5.97 14.56 -0.63
C LEU A 44 -5.63 13.24 -1.35
N PRO A 45 -5.30 12.13 -0.67
CA PRO A 45 -5.28 10.82 -1.29
C PRO A 45 -6.55 10.42 -2.04
N VAL A 46 -7.75 10.77 -1.53
CA VAL A 46 -9.02 10.52 -2.23
C VAL A 46 -9.07 11.25 -3.56
N GLU A 47 -8.80 12.55 -3.55
CA GLU A 47 -8.80 13.39 -4.76
C GLU A 47 -7.82 12.85 -5.81
N LEU A 48 -6.63 12.40 -5.37
CA LEU A 48 -5.62 11.84 -6.28
C LEU A 48 -6.05 10.48 -6.86
N LEU A 49 -6.70 9.62 -6.08
CA LEU A 49 -7.25 8.36 -6.57
C LEU A 49 -8.34 8.61 -7.61
N LEU A 50 -9.28 9.50 -7.32
CA LEU A 50 -10.35 9.86 -8.25
C LEU A 50 -9.80 10.50 -9.54
N ALA A 51 -8.79 11.35 -9.45
CA ALA A 51 -8.09 11.91 -10.61
C ALA A 51 -7.41 10.84 -11.48
N LEU A 52 -7.03 9.70 -10.90
CA LEU A 52 -6.49 8.54 -11.61
C LEU A 52 -7.57 7.57 -12.11
N GLY A 53 -8.86 7.90 -11.94
CA GLY A 53 -9.99 7.04 -12.29
C GLY A 53 -10.17 5.85 -11.33
N ILE A 54 -9.62 5.91 -10.14
CA ILE A 54 -9.74 4.87 -9.11
C ILE A 54 -10.71 5.35 -8.05
N VAL A 55 -11.86 4.70 -7.94
CA VAL A 55 -12.81 4.94 -6.86
C VAL A 55 -12.32 4.17 -5.62
N PRO A 56 -12.04 4.86 -4.49
CA PRO A 56 -11.62 4.18 -3.28
C PRO A 56 -12.73 3.28 -2.73
N TYR A 57 -12.37 2.13 -2.19
CA TYR A 57 -13.30 1.19 -1.54
C TYR A 57 -13.83 1.73 -0.21
N GLY A 58 -12.98 2.43 0.54
CA GLY A 58 -13.34 3.11 1.76
C GLY A 58 -12.59 4.42 1.92
N VAL A 59 -13.21 5.37 2.58
CA VAL A 59 -12.67 6.70 2.83
C VAL A 59 -12.96 7.12 4.27
N ALA A 60 -12.00 7.73 4.91
CA ALA A 60 -12.23 8.34 6.22
C ALA A 60 -12.97 9.66 6.09
N ASP A 61 -13.99 9.83 6.93
CA ASP A 61 -14.76 11.07 7.11
C ASP A 61 -15.43 11.54 5.80
N THR A 62 -16.21 10.65 5.19
CA THR A 62 -16.90 10.88 3.92
C THR A 62 -17.92 12.01 3.99
N ILE A 63 -18.56 12.20 5.15
CA ILE A 63 -19.58 13.25 5.37
C ILE A 63 -18.93 14.62 5.19
N ASN A 64 -17.83 14.87 5.89
CA ASN A 64 -17.12 16.14 5.81
C ASN A 64 -16.39 16.30 4.46
N TYR A 65 -15.92 15.22 3.83
CA TYR A 65 -15.43 15.29 2.46
C TYR A 65 -16.47 15.89 1.50
N ARG A 66 -17.69 15.36 1.54
CA ARG A 66 -18.79 15.86 0.68
C ARG A 66 -19.17 17.31 0.99
N LEU A 67 -19.02 17.73 2.25
CA LEU A 67 -19.35 19.08 2.68
C LEU A 67 -18.27 20.09 2.32
N TRP A 68 -17.00 19.77 2.51
CA TRP A 68 -15.89 20.71 2.43
C TRP A 68 -15.08 20.64 1.13
N VAL A 69 -14.93 19.45 0.58
CA VAL A 69 -14.19 19.25 -0.67
C VAL A 69 -15.16 19.24 -1.85
N SER A 70 -16.21 18.43 -1.77
CA SER A 70 -17.30 18.26 -2.71
C SER A 70 -16.90 17.85 -4.14
N GLU A 71 -15.78 18.32 -4.66
CA GLU A 71 -15.27 18.00 -5.99
C GLU A 71 -13.81 17.49 -5.93
N PRO A 72 -13.47 16.35 -6.57
CA PRO A 72 -14.37 15.48 -7.32
C PRO A 72 -15.39 14.76 -6.42
N PRO A 73 -16.62 14.48 -6.95
CA PRO A 73 -17.68 13.90 -6.14
C PRO A 73 -17.32 12.47 -5.70
N LEU A 74 -17.62 12.15 -4.45
CA LEU A 74 -17.40 10.82 -3.88
C LEU A 74 -18.65 9.97 -4.09
N PRO A 75 -18.58 8.83 -4.81
CA PRO A 75 -19.70 7.92 -4.99
C PRO A 75 -20.31 7.42 -3.68
N ASP A 76 -21.62 7.19 -3.67
CA ASP A 76 -22.33 6.71 -2.46
C ASP A 76 -21.95 5.28 -2.06
N SER A 77 -21.38 4.51 -2.98
CA SER A 77 -20.88 3.16 -2.72
C SER A 77 -19.62 3.11 -1.85
N VAL A 78 -18.96 4.25 -1.62
CA VAL A 78 -17.75 4.32 -0.82
C VAL A 78 -18.09 4.18 0.66
N ILE A 79 -17.42 3.26 1.33
CA ILE A 79 -17.65 2.96 2.74
C ILE A 79 -16.94 4.03 3.59
N ASP A 80 -17.69 4.63 4.55
CA ASP A 80 -17.08 5.49 5.56
C ASP A 80 -16.34 4.64 6.60
N VAL A 81 -15.06 4.93 6.80
CA VAL A 81 -14.22 4.17 7.75
C VAL A 81 -13.92 4.93 9.04
N GLY A 82 -14.71 5.94 9.37
CA GLY A 82 -14.57 6.74 10.58
C GLY A 82 -13.75 8.01 10.39
N LEU A 83 -13.27 8.59 11.47
CA LEU A 83 -12.55 9.85 11.44
C LEU A 83 -11.16 9.72 10.81
N ARG A 84 -10.67 10.78 10.18
CA ARG A 84 -9.31 10.80 9.60
C ARG A 84 -8.21 10.64 10.65
N THR A 85 -8.42 11.18 11.85
CA THR A 85 -7.49 11.06 12.98
C THR A 85 -7.62 9.74 13.72
N GLU A 86 -8.81 9.16 13.72
CA GLU A 86 -9.15 7.95 14.46
C GLU A 86 -10.12 7.07 13.63
N PRO A 87 -9.62 6.42 12.57
CA PRO A 87 -10.43 5.53 11.76
C PRO A 87 -10.80 4.26 12.53
N ASN A 88 -11.91 3.64 12.14
CA ASN A 88 -12.37 2.38 12.73
C ASN A 88 -11.47 1.22 12.26
N LEU A 89 -10.51 0.84 13.11
CA LEU A 89 -9.53 -0.21 12.79
C LEU A 89 -10.15 -1.60 12.70
N GLU A 90 -11.26 -1.86 13.41
CA GLU A 90 -11.99 -3.13 13.33
C GLU A 90 -12.66 -3.26 11.96
N LEU A 91 -13.37 -2.23 11.53
CA LEU A 91 -13.97 -2.18 10.19
C LEU A 91 -12.91 -2.32 9.10
N LEU A 92 -11.78 -1.62 9.20
CA LEU A 92 -10.66 -1.75 8.26
C LEU A 92 -10.14 -3.20 8.19
N THR A 93 -10.05 -3.88 9.32
CA THR A 93 -9.62 -5.28 9.39
C THR A 93 -10.63 -6.22 8.71
N GLU A 94 -11.93 -6.00 8.90
CA GLU A 94 -12.99 -6.76 8.24
C GLU A 94 -13.05 -6.51 6.73
N MET A 95 -12.84 -5.27 6.30
CA MET A 95 -12.82 -4.88 4.90
C MET A 95 -11.67 -5.52 4.12
N LYS A 96 -10.58 -5.90 4.77
CA LYS A 96 -9.37 -6.50 4.15
C LYS A 96 -8.91 -5.71 2.92
N PRO A 97 -8.55 -4.44 3.06
CA PRO A 97 -8.11 -3.63 1.93
C PRO A 97 -6.86 -4.25 1.29
N SER A 98 -6.71 -4.09 -0.02
CA SER A 98 -5.50 -4.51 -0.72
C SER A 98 -4.35 -3.54 -0.49
N PHE A 99 -4.69 -2.29 -0.23
CA PHE A 99 -3.75 -1.21 0.03
C PHE A 99 -4.41 -0.04 0.76
N MET A 100 -3.68 0.60 1.64
CA MET A 100 -4.13 1.80 2.34
C MET A 100 -3.23 2.99 2.02
N VAL A 101 -3.82 4.18 1.96
CA VAL A 101 -3.12 5.43 1.67
C VAL A 101 -3.52 6.51 2.65
N TRP A 102 -2.54 7.28 3.10
CA TRP A 102 -2.75 8.36 4.07
C TRP A 102 -1.73 9.49 3.88
N SER A 103 -1.93 10.60 4.59
CA SER A 103 -0.92 11.67 4.70
C SER A 103 0.10 11.32 5.78
N ALA A 104 1.38 11.39 5.46
CA ALA A 104 2.43 11.10 6.42
C ALA A 104 2.40 12.10 7.60
N GLY A 105 2.48 11.58 8.81
CA GLY A 105 2.43 12.37 10.04
C GLY A 105 1.03 12.78 10.49
N TYR A 106 -0.03 12.21 9.88
CA TYR A 106 -1.41 12.48 10.25
C TYR A 106 -2.19 11.17 10.44
N GLY A 107 -2.99 11.08 11.51
CA GLY A 107 -3.76 9.89 11.86
C GLY A 107 -2.95 8.79 12.55
N PRO A 108 -3.36 7.52 12.42
CA PRO A 108 -2.71 6.39 13.08
C PRO A 108 -1.26 6.17 12.63
N SER A 109 -0.47 5.54 13.48
CA SER A 109 0.92 5.22 13.14
C SER A 109 1.02 4.21 11.99
N PRO A 110 2.05 4.33 11.14
CA PRO A 110 2.28 3.38 10.04
C PRO A 110 2.36 1.92 10.51
N GLU A 111 2.93 1.68 11.69
CA GLU A 111 3.08 0.34 12.28
C GLU A 111 1.74 -0.27 12.63
N MET A 112 0.80 0.55 13.11
CA MET A 112 -0.57 0.11 13.42
C MET A 112 -1.32 -0.26 12.15
N LEU A 113 -1.24 0.58 11.14
CA LEU A 113 -1.89 0.34 9.84
C LEU A 113 -1.29 -0.88 9.11
N ALA A 114 0.02 -1.09 9.19
CA ALA A 114 0.70 -2.23 8.56
C ALA A 114 0.24 -3.60 9.08
N ARG A 115 -0.36 -3.66 10.28
CA ARG A 115 -0.97 -4.89 10.82
C ARG A 115 -2.27 -5.26 10.12
N ILE A 116 -2.92 -4.31 9.48
CA ILE A 116 -4.21 -4.51 8.79
C ILE A 116 -3.97 -4.81 7.31
N ALA A 117 -3.22 -3.98 6.62
CA ALA A 117 -2.92 -4.13 5.20
C ALA A 117 -1.64 -3.39 4.80
N PRO A 118 -1.03 -3.75 3.66
CA PRO A 118 0.03 -2.95 3.07
C PRO A 118 -0.48 -1.54 2.78
N GLY A 119 0.36 -0.55 3.00
CA GLY A 119 -0.04 0.83 2.75
C GLY A 119 1.15 1.77 2.69
N ARG A 120 0.86 3.03 2.41
CA ARG A 120 1.88 4.06 2.33
C ARG A 120 1.35 5.44 2.71
N GLY A 121 2.10 6.11 3.58
CA GLY A 121 1.96 7.53 3.83
C GLY A 121 2.69 8.35 2.78
N PHE A 122 2.07 9.43 2.33
CA PHE A 122 2.66 10.38 1.39
C PHE A 122 2.80 11.73 2.06
N ASN A 123 3.93 12.37 1.82
CA ASN A 123 4.15 13.74 2.26
C ASN A 123 3.76 14.68 1.11
N PHE A 124 2.66 15.42 1.29
CA PHE A 124 2.14 16.32 0.26
C PHE A 124 2.56 17.78 0.46
N SER A 125 3.11 18.12 1.61
CA SER A 125 3.59 19.47 1.89
C SER A 125 4.81 19.43 2.80
N ASP A 126 5.80 20.26 2.46
CA ASP A 126 6.95 20.55 3.31
C ASP A 126 6.82 21.95 3.96
N GLY A 127 5.67 22.58 3.79
CA GLY A 127 5.40 23.95 4.25
C GLY A 127 6.06 25.05 3.42
N LYS A 128 6.90 24.69 2.44
CA LYS A 128 7.64 25.65 1.60
C LYS A 128 7.19 25.60 0.14
N GLN A 129 7.05 24.42 -0.44
CA GLN A 129 6.69 24.22 -1.86
C GLN A 129 5.60 23.15 -2.01
N PRO A 130 4.37 23.38 -1.52
CA PRO A 130 3.35 22.35 -1.46
C PRO A 130 2.98 21.80 -2.85
N LEU A 131 2.89 22.64 -3.88
CA LEU A 131 2.55 22.20 -5.24
C LEU A 131 3.63 21.32 -5.87
N ALA A 132 4.90 21.64 -5.68
CA ALA A 132 6.01 20.84 -6.19
C ALA A 132 6.06 19.47 -5.50
N MET A 133 5.83 19.44 -4.19
CA MET A 133 5.78 18.22 -3.40
C MET A 133 4.58 17.34 -3.77
N ALA A 134 3.39 17.93 -3.95
CA ALA A 134 2.19 17.23 -4.39
C ALA A 134 2.38 16.60 -5.79
N ARG A 135 2.93 17.33 -6.76
CA ARG A 135 3.25 16.79 -8.10
C ARG A 135 4.22 15.62 -8.04
N LYS A 136 5.29 15.73 -7.24
CA LYS A 136 6.26 14.66 -7.06
C LYS A 136 5.64 13.41 -6.43
N SER A 137 4.75 13.59 -5.47
CA SER A 137 4.03 12.51 -4.82
C SER A 137 3.04 11.85 -5.77
N LEU A 138 2.30 12.62 -6.57
CA LEU A 138 1.38 12.12 -7.58
C LEU A 138 2.11 11.28 -8.64
N THR A 139 3.24 11.74 -9.15
CA THR A 139 4.05 10.97 -10.11
C THR A 139 4.52 9.64 -9.51
N LYS A 140 4.99 9.65 -8.28
CA LYS A 140 5.37 8.41 -7.58
C LYS A 140 4.20 7.45 -7.41
N TRP A 141 3.02 7.98 -7.13
CA TRP A 141 1.79 7.23 -7.01
C TRP A 141 1.38 6.57 -8.33
N GLN A 142 1.37 7.34 -9.42
CA GLN A 142 1.09 6.81 -10.76
C GLN A 142 2.01 5.65 -11.10
N ILE A 143 3.32 5.84 -10.93
CA ILE A 143 4.31 4.78 -11.18
C ILE A 143 4.03 3.57 -10.29
N TYR A 144 3.78 3.77 -9.00
CA TYR A 144 3.55 2.70 -8.05
C TYR A 144 2.30 1.87 -8.38
N LEU A 145 1.18 2.52 -8.66
CA LEU A 145 -0.07 1.86 -9.01
C LEU A 145 -0.01 1.21 -10.40
N THR A 146 0.58 1.88 -11.40
CA THR A 146 0.72 1.34 -12.76
C THR A 146 1.64 0.12 -12.79
N CYS A 147 2.79 0.18 -12.16
CA CYS A 147 3.71 -0.96 -12.10
C CYS A 147 3.10 -2.18 -11.39
N LYS A 148 2.24 -1.95 -10.38
CA LYS A 148 1.58 -3.04 -9.66
C LYS A 148 0.38 -3.61 -10.44
N ALA A 149 -0.34 -2.80 -11.20
CA ALA A 149 -1.45 -3.26 -12.05
C ALA A 149 -0.96 -4.07 -13.26
N GLN A 150 0.17 -3.70 -13.86
CA GLN A 150 0.75 -4.43 -15.02
C GLN A 150 1.26 -5.82 -14.66
N ARG A 151 1.75 -6.05 -13.44
CA ARG A 151 2.15 -7.39 -12.98
C ARG A 151 1.02 -8.42 -12.92
N LYS A 152 -0.23 -7.98 -12.97
CA LYS A 152 -1.41 -8.88 -12.96
C LYS A 152 -1.80 -9.38 -14.37
N ARG A 153 -1.15 -8.91 -15.44
CA ARG A 153 -1.48 -9.26 -16.84
C ARG A 153 -0.50 -10.21 -17.52
N ILE A 154 0.51 -10.67 -16.79
CA ILE A 154 1.45 -11.71 -17.21
C ILE A 154 1.26 -12.94 -16.30
#